data_c7b6ac6d14d7e48cb5312f85b522c6fb
#
_entry.id   c7b6ac6d14d7e48cb5312f85b522c6fb
#
_cell.length_a   1.000
_cell.length_b   1.000
_cell.length_c   1.000
_cell.angle_alpha   90.00
_cell.angle_beta   90.00
_cell.angle_gamma   90.00
#
_symmetry.space_group_name_H-M   'P 1'
#
loop_
_entity.id
_entity.type
_entity.pdbx_description
1 polymer ?
#
loop_
_entity_poly.entity_id
_entity_poly.type
_entity_poly.pdbx_seq_one_letter_code
_entity_poly.pdbx_strand_id
1 'polypeptide(L)'
;MSKAVFITGTGTDMGKTYLSGLIVKKLAQAGKNPAYYKAAMSGNDRRTDGSLIPGDALFVKEMSGISQSLDDMCPYVYENAWSPHLASRVEGNPVDLDVVRRGFLKAANDYEYITMEGSGGILCPLCFDERKIQLEDVIREFELSSILVADAGLGTINSVVLTAEYMKAHSLPIKGIIFNHYHPGNIMEEDNIAMCQHMTGLPVIAKVEDNAENLEIDADVLAEFYDEVKIK
;
A
#
# COMPACT_ATOMS: atom_id res chain seq x y z
N MET A 1 21.82 1.93 -0.05
CA MET A 1 20.86 1.80 -1.18
C MET A 1 19.48 1.74 -0.56
N SER A 2 18.53 2.45 -1.11
CA SER A 2 17.17 2.41 -0.59
C SER A 2 16.46 1.13 -1.01
N LYS A 3 15.49 0.72 -0.20
CA LYS A 3 14.68 -0.46 -0.40
C LYS A 3 13.21 -0.06 -0.41
N ALA A 4 12.37 -0.79 -1.14
CA ALA A 4 10.95 -0.51 -1.21
C ALA A 4 10.11 -1.78 -1.23
N VAL A 5 8.86 -1.66 -0.78
CA VAL A 5 7.83 -2.69 -0.89
C VAL A 5 6.52 -2.03 -1.31
N PHE A 6 5.73 -2.73 -2.10
CA PHE A 6 4.41 -2.29 -2.48
C PHE A 6 3.33 -2.91 -1.59
N ILE A 7 2.41 -2.11 -1.09
CA ILE A 7 1.26 -2.57 -0.29
C ILE A 7 0.03 -2.57 -1.19
N THR A 8 -0.46 -3.75 -1.55
CA THR A 8 -1.73 -3.91 -2.26
C THR A 8 -2.77 -4.57 -1.38
N GLY A 9 -4.02 -4.59 -1.80
CA GLY A 9 -5.08 -5.25 -1.05
C GLY A 9 -6.00 -6.06 -1.93
N THR A 10 -6.78 -6.93 -1.32
CA THR A 10 -7.84 -7.69 -2.01
C THR A 10 -9.01 -6.80 -2.44
N GLY A 11 -9.05 -5.55 -1.99
CA GLY A 11 -10.09 -4.55 -2.32
C GLY A 11 -9.87 -3.21 -1.64
N THR A 12 -10.88 -2.36 -1.71
CA THR A 12 -10.99 -1.12 -0.94
C THR A 12 -11.35 -1.48 0.51
N ASP A 13 -11.00 -0.61 1.48
CA ASP A 13 -11.32 -0.73 2.91
C ASP A 13 -10.76 -1.97 3.63
N MET A 14 -9.74 -2.62 3.05
CA MET A 14 -9.02 -3.72 3.70
C MET A 14 -8.01 -3.25 4.77
N GLY A 15 -7.93 -1.95 5.03
CA GLY A 15 -7.02 -1.38 6.03
C GLY A 15 -5.59 -1.13 5.53
N LYS A 16 -5.36 -0.99 4.21
CA LYS A 16 -4.01 -0.75 3.66
C LYS A 16 -3.30 0.43 4.31
N THR A 17 -3.97 1.57 4.43
CA THR A 17 -3.40 2.80 5.01
C THR A 17 -3.05 2.61 6.48
N TYR A 18 -3.93 1.93 7.23
CA TYR A 18 -3.69 1.60 8.62
C TYR A 18 -2.45 0.70 8.79
N LEU A 19 -2.37 -0.37 7.99
CA LEU A 19 -1.23 -1.29 8.02
C LEU A 19 0.05 -0.64 7.50
N SER A 20 -0.03 0.21 6.48
CA SER A 20 1.11 1.03 6.02
C SER A 20 1.63 1.91 7.16
N GLY A 21 0.73 2.53 7.93
CA GLY A 21 1.09 3.31 9.11
C GLY A 21 1.82 2.49 10.18
N LEU A 22 1.31 1.30 10.50
CA LEU A 22 1.97 0.38 11.46
C LEU A 22 3.33 -0.11 10.96
N ILE A 23 3.46 -0.43 9.68
CA ILE A 23 4.71 -0.84 9.05
C ILE A 23 5.75 0.29 9.15
N VAL A 24 5.39 1.50 8.72
CA VAL A 24 6.28 2.67 8.76
C VAL A 24 6.65 3.02 10.20
N LYS A 25 5.69 2.97 11.15
CA LYS A 25 5.92 3.16 12.58
C LYS A 25 6.95 2.15 13.13
N LYS A 26 6.77 0.87 12.81
CA LYS A 26 7.68 -0.21 13.25
C LYS A 26 9.12 0.04 12.81
N LEU A 27 9.31 0.41 11.54
CA LEU A 27 10.63 0.72 11.00
C LEU A 27 11.23 1.98 11.63
N ALA A 28 10.43 3.04 11.83
CA ALA A 28 10.87 4.28 12.48
C ALA A 28 11.32 4.04 13.92
N GLN A 29 10.56 3.27 14.69
CA GLN A 29 10.90 2.91 16.08
C GLN A 29 12.19 2.08 16.18
N ALA A 30 12.51 1.31 15.15
CA ALA A 30 13.75 0.54 15.06
C ALA A 30 14.96 1.38 14.57
N GLY A 31 14.80 2.70 14.43
CA GLY A 31 15.85 3.60 13.94
C GLY A 31 16.18 3.47 12.46
N LYS A 32 15.35 2.75 11.71
CA LYS A 32 15.42 2.70 10.25
C LYS A 32 14.79 3.99 9.71
N ASN A 33 15.32 4.52 8.63
CA ASN A 33 14.85 5.78 8.02
C ASN A 33 13.72 5.50 7.00
N PRO A 34 12.44 5.30 7.42
CA PRO A 34 11.35 4.95 6.52
C PRO A 34 10.68 6.17 5.91
N ALA A 35 10.06 5.95 4.76
CA ALA A 35 9.15 6.85 4.09
C ALA A 35 7.86 6.13 3.67
N TYR A 36 6.82 6.92 3.46
CA TYR A 36 5.57 6.49 2.83
C TYR A 36 5.42 7.15 1.48
N TYR A 37 4.89 6.41 0.50
CA TYR A 37 4.59 6.96 -0.82
C TYR A 37 3.31 6.34 -1.40
N LYS A 38 2.49 7.16 -2.06
CA LYS A 38 1.28 6.71 -2.77
C LYS A 38 1.14 7.47 -4.08
N ALA A 39 0.93 6.75 -5.18
CA ALA A 39 0.86 7.37 -6.51
C ALA A 39 -0.29 8.36 -6.66
N ALA A 40 -1.47 8.02 -6.13
CA ALA A 40 -2.67 8.85 -6.17
C ALA A 40 -3.59 8.56 -4.98
N MET A 41 -4.21 9.60 -4.43
CA MET A 41 -5.21 9.54 -3.36
C MET A 41 -6.49 10.25 -3.79
N SER A 42 -7.63 9.69 -3.46
CA SER A 42 -8.96 10.27 -3.69
C SER A 42 -9.75 10.34 -2.39
N GLY A 43 -10.75 11.22 -2.33
CA GLY A 43 -11.56 11.43 -1.13
C GLY A 43 -10.86 12.28 -0.06
N ASN A 44 -10.22 13.37 -0.48
CA ASN A 44 -9.44 14.21 0.41
C ASN A 44 -10.14 15.52 0.74
N ASP A 45 -10.04 15.94 1.99
CA ASP A 45 -10.60 17.19 2.47
C ASP A 45 -9.83 18.40 1.96
N ARG A 46 -10.54 19.54 1.83
CA ARG A 46 -9.97 20.81 1.40
C ARG A 46 -9.67 21.71 2.61
N ARG A 47 -8.48 22.29 2.62
CA ARG A 47 -8.13 23.33 3.60
C ARG A 47 -8.84 24.65 3.28
N THR A 48 -8.80 25.57 4.23
CA THR A 48 -9.37 26.92 4.08
C THR A 48 -8.70 27.76 2.99
N ASP A 49 -7.44 27.45 2.66
CA ASP A 49 -6.70 28.08 1.56
C ASP A 49 -6.97 27.47 0.19
N GLY A 50 -7.84 26.44 0.14
CA GLY A 50 -8.23 25.74 -1.08
C GLY A 50 -7.34 24.57 -1.46
N SER A 51 -6.22 24.32 -0.79
CA SER A 51 -5.38 23.13 -1.01
C SER A 51 -6.02 21.86 -0.44
N LEU A 52 -5.71 20.71 -1.01
CA LEU A 52 -6.16 19.40 -0.50
C LEU A 52 -5.20 18.86 0.58
N ILE A 53 -5.77 18.15 1.53
CA ILE A 53 -5.01 17.43 2.55
C ILE A 53 -4.87 15.98 2.06
N PRO A 54 -3.67 15.45 1.80
CA PRO A 54 -3.51 14.06 1.42
C PRO A 54 -3.79 13.15 2.64
N GLY A 55 -5.04 12.74 2.79
CA GLY A 55 -5.58 12.10 4.01
C GLY A 55 -4.83 10.85 4.44
N ASP A 56 -4.58 9.90 3.52
CA ASP A 56 -3.82 8.68 3.84
C ASP A 56 -2.38 9.00 4.27
N ALA A 57 -1.73 9.95 3.60
CA ALA A 57 -0.38 10.38 3.95
C ALA A 57 -0.33 11.06 5.33
N LEU A 58 -1.32 11.91 5.63
CA LEU A 58 -1.44 12.55 6.94
C LEU A 58 -1.63 11.48 8.03
N PHE A 59 -2.54 10.53 7.81
CA PHE A 59 -2.77 9.43 8.75
C PHE A 59 -1.51 8.63 9.04
N VAL A 60 -0.78 8.21 7.99
CA VAL A 60 0.47 7.45 8.14
C VAL A 60 1.53 8.28 8.87
N LYS A 61 1.65 9.58 8.54
CA LYS A 61 2.58 10.49 9.20
C LYS A 61 2.30 10.64 10.69
N GLU A 62 1.04 10.87 11.07
CA GLU A 62 0.62 11.01 12.47
C GLU A 62 0.82 9.72 13.25
N MET A 63 0.45 8.57 12.68
CA MET A 63 0.60 7.26 13.32
C MET A 63 2.07 6.88 13.52
N SER A 64 2.91 7.13 12.54
CA SER A 64 4.31 6.68 12.53
C SER A 64 5.28 7.68 13.14
N GLY A 65 4.93 8.97 13.19
CA GLY A 65 5.78 10.04 13.68
C GLY A 65 6.94 10.41 12.75
N ILE A 66 6.92 9.99 11.48
CA ILE A 66 7.98 10.34 10.52
C ILE A 66 7.95 11.83 10.14
N SER A 67 9.12 12.39 9.81
CA SER A 67 9.27 13.80 9.47
C SER A 67 9.02 14.13 8.00
N GLN A 68 8.80 13.14 7.14
CA GLN A 68 8.56 13.33 5.71
C GLN A 68 7.47 14.38 5.43
N SER A 69 7.69 15.25 4.45
CA SER A 69 6.68 16.23 4.03
C SER A 69 5.50 15.55 3.35
N LEU A 70 4.27 16.00 3.63
CA LEU A 70 3.07 15.49 2.96
C LEU A 70 3.12 15.65 1.44
N ASP A 71 3.73 16.73 0.95
CA ASP A 71 3.88 17.00 -0.48
C ASP A 71 4.80 15.98 -1.18
N ASP A 72 5.69 15.32 -0.42
CA ASP A 72 6.59 14.29 -0.92
C ASP A 72 6.01 12.87 -0.83
N MET A 73 4.84 12.72 -0.22
CA MET A 73 4.19 11.42 -0.02
C MET A 73 3.22 11.03 -1.14
N CYS A 74 2.63 12.02 -1.83
CA CYS A 74 1.66 11.75 -2.89
C CYS A 74 1.60 12.90 -3.90
N PRO A 75 1.89 12.64 -5.20
CA PRO A 75 1.85 13.67 -6.22
C PRO A 75 0.44 13.99 -6.74
N TYR A 76 -0.53 13.07 -6.59
CA TYR A 76 -1.88 13.22 -7.10
C TYR A 76 -2.91 13.07 -5.98
N VAL A 77 -3.47 14.20 -5.55
CA VAL A 77 -4.47 14.27 -4.48
C VAL A 77 -5.77 14.80 -5.06
N TYR A 78 -6.86 14.02 -4.94
CA TYR A 78 -8.19 14.35 -5.49
C TYR A 78 -9.21 14.51 -4.38
N GLU A 79 -10.12 15.46 -4.54
CA GLU A 79 -11.20 15.74 -3.59
C GLU A 79 -12.30 14.66 -3.63
N ASN A 80 -12.68 14.24 -4.84
CA ASN A 80 -13.75 13.27 -5.00
C ASN A 80 -13.34 11.87 -4.52
N ALA A 81 -14.16 11.26 -3.64
CA ALA A 81 -13.95 9.91 -3.09
C ALA A 81 -14.33 8.82 -4.11
N TRP A 82 -13.72 8.85 -5.29
CA TRP A 82 -13.94 7.91 -6.39
C TRP A 82 -12.67 7.16 -6.73
N SER A 83 -12.79 6.18 -7.63
CA SER A 83 -11.60 5.54 -8.19
C SER A 83 -10.70 6.60 -8.86
N PRO A 84 -9.37 6.52 -8.68
CA PRO A 84 -8.43 7.57 -9.14
C PRO A 84 -8.61 7.97 -10.61
N HIS A 85 -8.89 7.03 -11.52
CA HIS A 85 -9.09 7.33 -12.93
C HIS A 85 -10.31 8.24 -13.19
N LEU A 86 -11.37 8.10 -12.38
CA LEU A 86 -12.55 8.93 -12.52
C LEU A 86 -12.33 10.30 -11.87
N ALA A 87 -11.78 10.33 -10.65
CA ALA A 87 -11.45 11.56 -9.95
C ALA A 87 -10.49 12.42 -10.78
N SER A 88 -9.39 11.83 -11.28
CA SER A 88 -8.39 12.51 -12.09
C SER A 88 -8.96 13.14 -13.36
N ARG A 89 -9.87 12.41 -14.04
CA ARG A 89 -10.54 12.89 -15.26
C ARG A 89 -11.48 14.04 -14.97
N VAL A 90 -12.29 13.94 -13.91
CA VAL A 90 -13.29 14.98 -13.57
C VAL A 90 -12.61 16.23 -13.01
N GLU A 91 -11.55 16.08 -12.25
CA GLU A 91 -10.78 17.19 -11.70
C GLU A 91 -9.73 17.75 -12.67
N GLY A 92 -9.60 17.16 -13.87
CA GLY A 92 -8.72 17.68 -14.95
C GLY A 92 -7.22 17.54 -14.66
N ASN A 93 -6.84 16.59 -13.78
CA ASN A 93 -5.45 16.34 -13.39
C ASN A 93 -5.10 14.85 -13.55
N PRO A 94 -4.95 14.35 -14.80
CA PRO A 94 -4.72 12.94 -15.07
C PRO A 94 -3.37 12.48 -14.55
N VAL A 95 -3.34 11.26 -13.99
CA VAL A 95 -2.10 10.66 -13.48
C VAL A 95 -1.09 10.48 -14.63
N ASP A 96 0.14 10.93 -14.39
CA ASP A 96 1.29 10.75 -15.24
C ASP A 96 2.34 9.91 -14.50
N LEU A 97 2.74 8.78 -15.10
CA LEU A 97 3.68 7.85 -14.47
C LEU A 97 5.07 8.47 -14.28
N ASP A 98 5.50 9.39 -15.15
CA ASP A 98 6.76 10.11 -14.98
C ASP A 98 6.76 11.03 -13.76
N VAL A 99 5.61 11.62 -13.41
CA VAL A 99 5.46 12.41 -12.18
C VAL A 99 5.54 11.50 -10.96
N VAL A 100 4.82 10.37 -10.98
CA VAL A 100 4.88 9.35 -9.92
C VAL A 100 6.32 8.86 -9.74
N ARG A 101 7.02 8.59 -10.85
CA ARG A 101 8.42 8.15 -10.83
C ARG A 101 9.34 9.17 -10.19
N ARG A 102 9.26 10.45 -10.58
CA ARG A 102 10.10 11.51 -10.00
C ARG A 102 9.90 11.63 -8.48
N GLY A 103 8.65 11.59 -8.01
CA GLY A 103 8.34 11.64 -6.58
C GLY A 103 8.88 10.43 -5.82
N PHE A 104 8.71 9.22 -6.37
CA PHE A 104 9.23 7.99 -5.78
C PHE A 104 10.78 8.01 -5.71
N LEU A 105 11.47 8.42 -6.78
CA LEU A 105 12.93 8.51 -6.81
C LEU A 105 13.47 9.57 -5.83
N LYS A 106 12.75 10.67 -5.62
CA LYS A 106 13.07 11.64 -4.58
C LYS A 106 13.01 10.98 -3.20
N ALA A 107 11.94 10.25 -2.89
CA ALA A 107 11.84 9.50 -1.64
C ALA A 107 12.96 8.45 -1.50
N ALA A 108 13.29 7.73 -2.58
CA ALA A 108 14.36 6.75 -2.60
C ALA A 108 15.76 7.35 -2.41
N ASN A 109 15.97 8.63 -2.74
CA ASN A 109 17.22 9.33 -2.47
C ASN A 109 17.35 9.76 -1.00
N ASP A 110 16.26 10.12 -0.36
CA ASP A 110 16.25 10.74 0.97
C ASP A 110 16.02 9.73 2.11
N TYR A 111 15.46 8.55 1.81
CA TYR A 111 15.05 7.54 2.79
C TYR A 111 15.58 6.14 2.44
N GLU A 112 15.72 5.30 3.47
CA GLU A 112 16.26 3.94 3.32
C GLU A 112 15.18 2.89 3.00
N TYR A 113 13.96 3.07 3.52
CA TYR A 113 12.84 2.12 3.36
C TYR A 113 11.59 2.84 2.89
N ILE A 114 11.10 2.55 1.68
CA ILE A 114 9.89 3.17 1.14
C ILE A 114 8.74 2.17 1.17
N THR A 115 7.71 2.46 1.94
CA THR A 115 6.43 1.76 1.90
C THR A 115 5.55 2.45 0.88
N MET A 116 5.37 1.83 -0.30
CA MET A 116 4.52 2.38 -1.36
C MET A 116 3.15 1.74 -1.31
N GLU A 117 2.10 2.52 -1.11
CA GLU A 117 0.74 2.03 -1.00
C GLU A 117 -0.03 2.19 -2.31
N GLY A 118 -0.77 1.15 -2.70
CA GLY A 118 -1.68 1.16 -3.83
C GLY A 118 -3.08 1.69 -3.47
N SER A 119 -3.83 2.11 -4.49
CA SER A 119 -5.23 2.54 -4.35
C SER A 119 -6.17 1.38 -4.69
N GLY A 120 -7.16 1.09 -3.84
CA GLY A 120 -8.10 -0.01 -4.07
C GLY A 120 -7.44 -1.39 -4.07
N GLY A 121 -7.89 -2.28 -4.97
CA GLY A 121 -7.26 -3.57 -5.24
C GLY A 121 -6.31 -3.51 -6.44
N ILE A 122 -5.66 -4.65 -6.75
CA ILE A 122 -4.63 -4.72 -7.80
C ILE A 122 -5.09 -4.24 -9.20
N LEU A 123 -6.36 -4.40 -9.52
CA LEU A 123 -6.96 -3.99 -10.79
C LEU A 123 -7.44 -2.53 -10.80
N CYS A 124 -7.03 -1.70 -9.86
CA CYS A 124 -7.46 -0.30 -9.80
C CYS A 124 -6.84 0.52 -10.93
N PRO A 125 -7.66 1.15 -11.82
CA PRO A 125 -7.15 2.08 -12.83
C PRO A 125 -6.80 3.43 -12.17
N LEU A 126 -5.61 3.94 -12.46
CA LEU A 126 -5.15 5.26 -12.02
C LEU A 126 -5.48 6.35 -13.04
N CYS A 127 -5.40 6.01 -14.32
CA CYS A 127 -5.80 6.86 -15.45
C CYS A 127 -6.44 5.99 -16.54
N PHE A 128 -7.53 6.45 -17.14
CA PHE A 128 -8.21 5.72 -18.21
C PHE A 128 -8.86 6.68 -19.20
N ASP A 129 -8.03 7.47 -19.87
CA ASP A 129 -8.38 8.39 -20.96
C ASP A 129 -7.47 8.14 -22.17
N GLU A 130 -6.71 9.11 -22.63
CA GLU A 130 -5.71 8.93 -23.69
C GLU A 130 -4.56 8.00 -23.25
N ARG A 131 -4.25 8.01 -21.96
CA ARG A 131 -3.30 7.09 -21.31
C ARG A 131 -4.08 6.05 -20.51
N LYS A 132 -3.57 4.84 -20.48
CA LYS A 132 -4.12 3.74 -19.67
C LYS A 132 -3.05 3.33 -18.66
N ILE A 133 -3.23 3.77 -17.43
CA ILE A 133 -2.32 3.46 -16.33
C ILE A 133 -3.12 2.72 -15.26
N GLN A 134 -2.69 1.51 -14.95
CA GLN A 134 -3.24 0.68 -13.88
C GLN A 134 -2.26 0.63 -12.71
N LEU A 135 -2.75 0.17 -11.57
CA LEU A 135 -1.91 0.03 -10.38
C LEU A 135 -0.73 -0.93 -10.62
N GLU A 136 -0.95 -1.98 -11.41
CA GLU A 136 0.11 -2.94 -11.76
C GLU A 136 1.24 -2.33 -12.60
N ASP A 137 0.96 -1.27 -13.38
CA ASP A 137 1.99 -0.57 -14.16
C ASP A 137 2.97 0.15 -13.22
N VAL A 138 2.47 0.66 -12.09
CA VAL A 138 3.32 1.25 -11.04
C VAL A 138 4.23 0.19 -10.41
N ILE A 139 3.70 -1.00 -10.10
CA ILE A 139 4.51 -2.11 -9.56
C ILE A 139 5.60 -2.51 -10.55
N ARG A 140 5.28 -2.60 -11.84
CA ARG A 140 6.24 -2.94 -12.91
C ARG A 140 7.28 -1.86 -13.13
N GLU A 141 6.86 -0.59 -13.11
CA GLU A 141 7.77 0.56 -13.30
C GLU A 141 8.91 0.57 -12.28
N PHE A 142 8.60 0.22 -11.02
CA PHE A 142 9.58 0.20 -9.95
C PHE A 142 10.14 -1.18 -9.63
N GLU A 143 9.72 -2.22 -10.36
CA GLU A 143 10.14 -3.62 -10.15
C GLU A 143 9.93 -4.09 -8.69
N LEU A 144 8.82 -3.68 -8.05
CA LEU A 144 8.57 -3.95 -6.64
C LEU A 144 7.91 -5.31 -6.41
N SER A 145 8.28 -5.96 -5.32
CA SER A 145 7.45 -7.01 -4.73
C SER A 145 6.38 -6.40 -3.84
N SER A 146 5.28 -7.14 -3.67
CA SER A 146 4.11 -6.68 -2.92
C SER A 146 3.91 -7.45 -1.63
N ILE A 147 3.34 -6.77 -0.63
CA ILE A 147 2.65 -7.38 0.51
C ILE A 147 1.15 -7.27 0.23
N LEU A 148 0.43 -8.39 0.31
CA LEU A 148 -1.02 -8.42 0.13
C LEU A 148 -1.73 -8.20 1.46
N VAL A 149 -2.60 -7.21 1.53
CA VAL A 149 -3.46 -6.93 2.67
C VAL A 149 -4.85 -7.52 2.41
N ALA A 150 -5.34 -8.30 3.36
CA ALA A 150 -6.66 -8.91 3.30
C ALA A 150 -7.36 -8.82 4.66
N ASP A 151 -8.67 -8.85 4.66
CA ASP A 151 -9.50 -9.04 5.85
C ASP A 151 -9.41 -10.51 6.31
N ALA A 152 -9.51 -10.79 7.63
CA ALA A 152 -9.52 -12.16 8.14
C ALA A 152 -10.92 -12.82 8.04
N GLY A 153 -11.96 -12.02 7.83
CA GLY A 153 -13.36 -12.44 7.89
C GLY A 153 -13.87 -13.27 6.70
N LEU A 154 -15.17 -13.46 6.68
CA LEU A 154 -15.86 -14.28 5.68
C LEU A 154 -15.68 -13.72 4.26
N GLY A 155 -15.36 -14.62 3.32
CA GLY A 155 -15.12 -14.27 1.91
C GLY A 155 -13.67 -14.00 1.55
N THR A 156 -12.77 -13.92 2.54
CA THR A 156 -11.35 -13.63 2.31
C THR A 156 -10.64 -14.69 1.48
N ILE A 157 -10.98 -15.99 1.65
CA ILE A 157 -10.37 -17.08 0.87
C ILE A 157 -10.50 -16.79 -0.63
N ASN A 158 -11.71 -16.48 -1.08
CA ASN A 158 -11.96 -16.17 -2.50
C ASN A 158 -11.16 -14.95 -2.97
N SER A 159 -11.21 -13.84 -2.24
CA SER A 159 -10.56 -12.59 -2.65
C SER A 159 -9.02 -12.69 -2.63
N VAL A 160 -8.46 -13.37 -1.62
CA VAL A 160 -7.02 -13.60 -1.51
C VAL A 160 -6.52 -14.49 -2.64
N VAL A 161 -7.18 -15.65 -2.85
CA VAL A 161 -6.74 -16.61 -3.88
C VAL A 161 -6.85 -16.01 -5.28
N LEU A 162 -7.97 -15.35 -5.61
CA LEU A 162 -8.13 -14.69 -6.91
C LEU A 162 -7.09 -13.59 -7.13
N THR A 163 -6.81 -12.77 -6.12
CA THR A 163 -5.80 -11.71 -6.22
C THR A 163 -4.40 -12.31 -6.40
N ALA A 164 -4.06 -13.33 -5.61
CA ALA A 164 -2.76 -13.99 -5.70
C ALA A 164 -2.55 -14.68 -7.06
N GLU A 165 -3.55 -15.40 -7.56
CA GLU A 165 -3.48 -16.04 -8.88
C GLU A 165 -3.41 -15.03 -10.02
N TYR A 166 -4.15 -13.92 -9.94
CA TYR A 166 -4.04 -12.83 -10.90
C TYR A 166 -2.60 -12.26 -10.91
N MET A 167 -2.07 -11.91 -9.75
CA MET A 167 -0.73 -11.33 -9.63
C MET A 167 0.35 -12.29 -10.12
N LYS A 168 0.24 -13.57 -9.79
CA LYS A 168 1.14 -14.63 -10.27
C LYS A 168 1.10 -14.76 -11.81
N ALA A 169 -0.10 -14.79 -12.40
CA ALA A 169 -0.29 -14.89 -13.85
C ALA A 169 0.29 -13.68 -14.60
N HIS A 170 0.37 -12.51 -13.93
CA HIS A 170 0.90 -11.27 -14.50
C HIS A 170 2.33 -10.97 -14.06
N SER A 171 3.03 -11.92 -13.43
CA SER A 171 4.42 -11.77 -12.96
C SER A 171 4.61 -10.59 -11.99
N LEU A 172 3.64 -10.40 -11.09
CA LEU A 172 3.68 -9.41 -10.02
C LEU A 172 4.02 -10.13 -8.70
N PRO A 173 5.25 -10.01 -8.17
CA PRO A 173 5.68 -10.81 -7.02
C PRO A 173 4.93 -10.44 -5.74
N ILE A 174 4.52 -11.46 -4.96
CA ILE A 174 3.95 -11.29 -3.61
C ILE A 174 4.89 -11.95 -2.61
N LYS A 175 5.31 -11.20 -1.59
CA LYS A 175 6.20 -11.68 -0.51
C LYS A 175 5.45 -12.38 0.61
N GLY A 176 4.17 -12.03 0.81
CA GLY A 176 3.32 -12.61 1.84
C GLY A 176 2.03 -11.80 2.06
N ILE A 177 1.27 -12.24 3.05
CA ILE A 177 -0.06 -11.70 3.35
C ILE A 177 -0.07 -11.14 4.78
N ILE A 178 -0.65 -9.96 4.96
CA ILE A 178 -1.06 -9.43 6.28
C ILE A 178 -2.58 -9.50 6.36
N PHE A 179 -3.08 -10.19 7.38
CA PHE A 179 -4.52 -10.24 7.67
C PHE A 179 -4.87 -9.19 8.70
N ASN A 180 -5.81 -8.32 8.34
CA ASN A 180 -6.38 -7.28 9.19
C ASN A 180 -7.71 -7.73 9.79
N HIS A 181 -8.20 -7.03 10.82
CA HIS A 181 -9.45 -7.34 11.53
C HIS A 181 -9.49 -8.78 12.05
N TYR A 182 -8.35 -9.24 12.55
CA TYR A 182 -8.22 -10.58 13.11
C TYR A 182 -8.61 -10.59 14.59
N HIS A 183 -9.40 -11.59 14.99
CA HIS A 183 -9.81 -11.79 16.37
C HIS A 183 -9.27 -13.14 16.88
N PRO A 184 -8.29 -13.14 17.81
CA PRO A 184 -7.73 -14.38 18.36
C PRO A 184 -8.79 -15.32 18.91
N GLY A 185 -8.72 -16.61 18.55
CA GLY A 185 -9.70 -17.63 18.94
C GLY A 185 -10.97 -17.67 18.10
N ASN A 186 -11.10 -16.82 17.10
CA ASN A 186 -12.18 -16.92 16.11
C ASN A 186 -11.88 -18.05 15.13
N ILE A 187 -12.54 -19.17 15.29
CA ILE A 187 -12.32 -20.41 14.51
C ILE A 187 -12.43 -20.15 13.00
N MET A 188 -13.42 -19.34 12.55
CA MET A 188 -13.62 -19.03 11.14
C MET A 188 -12.41 -18.24 10.56
N GLU A 189 -11.94 -17.25 11.27
CA GLU A 189 -10.82 -16.41 10.81
C GLU A 189 -9.51 -17.20 10.80
N GLU A 190 -9.27 -18.03 11.80
CA GLU A 190 -8.09 -18.90 11.86
C GLU A 190 -8.10 -19.92 10.71
N ASP A 191 -9.24 -20.53 10.41
CA ASP A 191 -9.40 -21.44 9.27
C ASP A 191 -9.23 -20.71 7.93
N ASN A 192 -9.84 -19.54 7.77
CA ASN A 192 -9.69 -18.71 6.59
C ASN A 192 -8.22 -18.41 6.28
N ILE A 193 -7.46 -17.99 7.30
CA ILE A 193 -6.03 -17.67 7.19
C ILE A 193 -5.25 -18.91 6.78
N ALA A 194 -5.50 -20.06 7.44
CA ALA A 194 -4.84 -21.31 7.12
C ALA A 194 -5.14 -21.77 5.68
N MET A 195 -6.40 -21.64 5.24
CA MET A 195 -6.81 -21.97 3.87
C MET A 195 -6.17 -21.03 2.83
N CYS A 196 -6.12 -19.72 3.10
CA CYS A 196 -5.43 -18.78 2.22
C CYS A 196 -3.95 -19.13 2.06
N GLN A 197 -3.26 -19.42 3.16
CA GLN A 197 -1.86 -19.85 3.14
C GLN A 197 -1.69 -21.17 2.36
N HIS A 198 -2.55 -22.16 2.60
CA HIS A 198 -2.49 -23.45 1.92
C HIS A 198 -2.70 -23.31 0.39
N MET A 199 -3.71 -22.55 -0.02
CA MET A 199 -4.07 -22.43 -1.43
C MET A 199 -3.12 -21.56 -2.25
N THR A 200 -2.53 -20.52 -1.62
CA THR A 200 -1.61 -19.61 -2.33
C THR A 200 -0.14 -19.99 -2.19
N GLY A 201 0.22 -20.74 -1.15
CA GLY A 201 1.61 -21.00 -0.76
C GLY A 201 2.34 -19.78 -0.20
N LEU A 202 1.65 -18.63 0.01
CA LEU A 202 2.25 -17.40 0.52
C LEU A 202 2.36 -17.43 2.05
N PRO A 203 3.46 -16.92 2.63
CA PRO A 203 3.58 -16.83 4.08
C PRO A 203 2.63 -15.78 4.66
N VAL A 204 2.11 -16.03 5.85
CA VAL A 204 1.42 -15.02 6.67
C VAL A 204 2.48 -14.20 7.40
N ILE A 205 2.58 -12.91 7.08
CA ILE A 205 3.55 -11.98 7.66
C ILE A 205 3.09 -11.54 9.06
N ALA A 206 1.82 -11.18 9.18
CA ALA A 206 1.22 -10.78 10.45
C ALA A 206 -0.30 -10.97 10.43
N LYS A 207 -0.87 -11.10 11.63
CA LYS A 207 -2.32 -11.02 11.91
C LYS A 207 -2.51 -9.80 12.79
N VAL A 208 -3.37 -8.88 12.37
CA VAL A 208 -3.55 -7.58 13.03
C VAL A 208 -4.96 -7.46 13.54
N GLU A 209 -5.09 -7.24 14.84
CA GLU A 209 -6.36 -7.03 15.52
C GLU A 209 -6.89 -5.62 15.28
N ASP A 210 -8.18 -5.41 15.53
CA ASP A 210 -8.78 -4.09 15.49
C ASP A 210 -8.09 -3.14 16.48
N ASN A 211 -7.79 -1.93 16.00
CA ASN A 211 -7.13 -0.89 16.80
C ASN A 211 -5.73 -1.27 17.35
N ALA A 212 -5.04 -2.21 16.74
CA ALA A 212 -3.68 -2.55 17.11
C ALA A 212 -2.76 -1.31 17.00
N GLU A 213 -2.04 -1.01 18.05
CA GLU A 213 -1.11 0.13 18.08
C GLU A 213 0.25 -0.19 17.48
N ASN A 214 0.58 -1.47 17.36
CA ASN A 214 1.87 -1.95 16.87
C ASN A 214 1.70 -3.17 15.97
N LEU A 215 2.64 -3.35 15.05
CA LEU A 215 2.73 -4.55 14.24
C LEU A 215 3.59 -5.59 14.97
N GLU A 216 3.00 -6.77 15.22
CA GLU A 216 3.67 -7.88 15.92
C GLU A 216 4.58 -8.66 14.96
N ILE A 217 5.71 -8.04 14.64
CA ILE A 217 6.80 -8.63 13.84
C ILE A 217 8.12 -7.95 14.27
N ASP A 218 9.22 -8.66 14.20
CA ASP A 218 10.54 -8.06 14.35
C ASP A 218 10.85 -7.11 13.20
N ALA A 219 11.47 -5.95 13.48
CA ALA A 219 11.72 -4.92 12.48
C ALA A 219 12.76 -5.34 11.43
N ASP A 220 13.73 -6.19 11.79
CA ASP A 220 14.71 -6.71 10.84
C ASP A 220 14.07 -7.75 9.92
N VAL A 221 13.21 -8.61 10.47
CA VAL A 221 12.38 -9.54 9.67
C VAL A 221 11.46 -8.78 8.72
N LEU A 222 10.79 -7.72 9.20
CA LEU A 222 9.95 -6.86 8.34
C LEU A 222 10.77 -6.23 7.20
N ALA A 223 11.99 -5.80 7.48
CA ALA A 223 12.88 -5.19 6.49
C ALA A 223 13.32 -6.15 5.36
N GLU A 224 13.26 -7.48 5.58
CA GLU A 224 13.56 -8.49 4.56
C GLU A 224 12.51 -8.54 3.44
N PHE A 225 11.32 -8.02 3.68
CA PHE A 225 10.27 -7.93 2.64
C PHE A 225 10.49 -6.78 1.65
N TYR A 226 11.45 -5.88 1.90
CA TYR A 226 11.78 -4.76 1.04
C TYR A 226 12.86 -5.14 0.03
N ASP A 227 12.62 -4.85 -1.24
CA ASP A 227 13.59 -5.06 -2.32
C ASP A 227 14.44 -3.81 -2.56
N GLU A 228 15.67 -3.99 -3.05
CA GLU A 228 16.52 -2.86 -3.45
C GLU A 228 15.89 -2.08 -4.60
N VAL A 229 15.82 -0.76 -4.47
CA VAL A 229 15.32 0.11 -5.53
C VAL A 229 16.36 0.21 -6.63
N LYS A 230 15.97 -0.21 -7.85
CA LYS A 230 16.81 -0.10 -9.04
C LYS A 230 16.59 1.27 -9.68
N ILE A 231 17.52 2.18 -9.47
CA ILE A 231 17.50 3.50 -10.14
C ILE A 231 18.06 3.28 -11.55
N LYS A 232 17.16 3.31 -12.54
CA LYS A 232 17.52 3.29 -13.98
C LYS A 232 17.65 4.69 -14.52
#